data_279fae29d54ea2bba84b51a2a718a795
#
_entry.id   279fae29d54ea2bba84b51a2a718a795
#
_cell.length_a   1.000
_cell.length_b   1.000
_cell.length_c   1.000
_cell.angle_alpha   90.00
_cell.angle_beta   90.00
_cell.angle_gamma   90.00
#
_symmetry.space_group_name_H-M   'P 1'
#
loop_
_entity.id
_entity.type
_entity.pdbx_description
1 polymer ?
#
loop_
_entity_poly.entity_id
_entity_poly.type
_entity_poly.pdbx_seq_one_letter_code
_entity_poly.pdbx_strand_id
1 'polypeptide(L)'
;MTDVRTSRLQLHPIDASEGERIVAKSPAPDDLWADDFPFDGDVGAVGSFLHATAEGGEQTPFGFYRITSLADGRAIGGIGFKGKPNCGCVEVGYGLAPSARGHGYAAEALIALVAMAADNRVSRVIADTTRDNIASQRTLIRAGFRLLGTDDELHHYQLLLNIGH
;
A
#
# COMPACT_ATOMS: atom_id res chain seq x y z
N MET A 1 7.66 2.25 15.32
CA MET A 1 6.40 2.11 14.54
C MET A 1 5.91 0.70 14.60
N THR A 2 4.64 0.53 14.80
CA THR A 2 4.04 -0.78 15.09
C THR A 2 3.54 -1.43 13.80
N ASP A 3 3.75 -2.74 13.68
CA ASP A 3 3.16 -3.53 12.61
C ASP A 3 1.64 -3.58 12.79
N VAL A 4 0.92 -3.64 11.67
CA VAL A 4 -0.52 -3.82 11.66
C VAL A 4 -0.83 -5.24 11.21
N ARG A 5 -1.56 -5.97 12.04
CA ARG A 5 -1.96 -7.35 11.73
C ARG A 5 -3.42 -7.40 11.31
N THR A 6 -3.68 -8.22 10.31
CA THR A 6 -5.01 -8.59 9.87
C THR A 6 -5.20 -10.10 10.10
N SER A 7 -6.29 -10.65 9.61
CA SER A 7 -6.56 -12.08 9.73
C SER A 7 -5.45 -12.96 9.12
N ARG A 8 -4.89 -12.55 7.98
CA ARG A 8 -3.91 -13.36 7.24
C ARG A 8 -2.60 -12.64 6.94
N LEU A 9 -2.52 -11.33 7.25
CA LEU A 9 -1.41 -10.48 6.81
C LEU A 9 -0.81 -9.69 7.97
N GLN A 10 0.43 -9.26 7.74
CA GLN A 10 1.09 -8.27 8.58
C GLN A 10 1.58 -7.14 7.67
N LEU A 11 1.24 -5.91 8.00
CA LEU A 11 1.74 -4.71 7.31
C LEU A 11 2.87 -4.13 8.15
N HIS A 12 4.07 -4.14 7.61
CA HIS A 12 5.26 -3.66 8.30
C HIS A 12 5.74 -2.35 7.68
N PRO A 13 5.80 -1.25 8.45
CA PRO A 13 6.33 0.01 7.91
C PRO A 13 7.82 -0.13 7.64
N ILE A 14 8.23 0.09 6.38
CA ILE A 14 9.63 -0.05 6.02
C ILE A 14 10.41 1.23 6.35
N ASP A 15 11.70 1.08 6.63
CA ASP A 15 12.64 2.18 6.74
C ASP A 15 13.45 2.32 5.44
N ALA A 16 14.33 3.31 5.38
CA ALA A 16 15.14 3.57 4.19
C ALA A 16 16.05 2.38 3.87
N SER A 17 16.60 1.73 4.88
CA SER A 17 17.49 0.58 4.68
C SER A 17 16.77 -0.59 4.03
N GLU A 18 15.59 -0.93 4.52
CA GLU A 18 14.76 -1.98 3.90
C GLU A 18 14.32 -1.55 2.50
N GLY A 19 13.95 -0.30 2.30
CA GLY A 19 13.57 0.23 1.00
C GLY A 19 14.68 0.07 -0.04
N GLU A 20 15.91 0.36 0.34
CA GLU A 20 17.07 0.20 -0.54
C GLU A 20 17.27 -1.25 -0.96
N ARG A 21 17.08 -2.19 -0.04
CA ARG A 21 17.18 -3.63 -0.37
C ARG A 21 16.09 -4.06 -1.35
N ILE A 22 14.88 -3.56 -1.17
CA ILE A 22 13.75 -3.87 -2.08
C ILE A 22 14.03 -3.34 -3.48
N VAL A 23 14.46 -2.08 -3.60
CA VAL A 23 14.76 -1.47 -4.91
C VAL A 23 15.90 -2.22 -5.61
N ALA A 24 16.92 -2.63 -4.85
CA ALA A 24 18.06 -3.37 -5.39
C ALA A 24 17.73 -4.84 -5.65
N LYS A 25 16.58 -5.33 -5.20
CA LYS A 25 16.19 -6.76 -5.23
C LYS A 25 17.24 -7.64 -4.57
N SER A 26 17.76 -7.16 -3.43
CA SER A 26 18.91 -7.76 -2.73
C SER A 26 18.55 -7.97 -1.26
N PRO A 27 17.88 -9.08 -0.93
CA PRO A 27 17.45 -9.33 0.44
C PRO A 27 18.63 -9.58 1.38
N ALA A 28 18.48 -9.10 2.63
CA ALA A 28 19.39 -9.48 3.71
C ALA A 28 19.08 -10.91 4.18
N PRO A 29 19.99 -11.55 4.91
CA PRO A 29 19.76 -12.93 5.39
C PRO A 29 18.46 -13.13 6.17
N ASP A 30 17.99 -12.09 6.86
CA ASP A 30 16.75 -12.14 7.66
C ASP A 30 15.49 -11.80 6.85
N ASP A 31 15.65 -11.30 5.65
CA ASP A 31 14.51 -10.97 4.80
C ASP A 31 13.91 -12.26 4.23
N LEU A 32 12.64 -12.48 4.50
CA LEU A 32 11.91 -13.61 3.95
C LEU A 32 10.99 -13.10 2.85
N TRP A 33 11.36 -13.34 1.61
CA TRP A 33 10.62 -12.87 0.45
C TRP A 33 10.06 -14.05 -0.35
N ALA A 34 8.83 -13.88 -0.86
CA ALA A 34 8.32 -14.78 -1.88
C ALA A 34 9.24 -14.71 -3.12
N ASP A 35 9.28 -15.79 -3.89
CA ASP A 35 10.22 -15.90 -5.01
C ASP A 35 10.04 -14.80 -6.06
N ASP A 36 8.82 -14.29 -6.22
CA ASP A 36 8.47 -13.23 -7.16
C ASP A 36 8.28 -11.86 -6.50
N PHE A 37 8.72 -11.68 -5.26
CA PHE A 37 8.77 -10.39 -4.57
C PHE A 37 10.20 -9.85 -4.60
N PRO A 38 10.43 -8.54 -4.81
CA PRO A 38 9.44 -7.55 -5.24
C PRO A 38 9.18 -7.61 -6.75
N PHE A 39 7.97 -7.27 -7.16
CA PHE A 39 7.69 -7.06 -8.57
C PHE A 39 7.95 -5.58 -8.94
N ASP A 40 7.88 -5.25 -10.24
CA ASP A 40 8.27 -3.92 -10.71
C ASP A 40 7.47 -2.78 -10.08
N GLY A 41 6.19 -3.01 -9.80
CA GLY A 41 5.36 -2.02 -9.13
C GLY A 41 5.84 -1.70 -7.72
N ASP A 42 6.30 -2.70 -6.98
CA ASP A 42 6.87 -2.49 -5.63
C ASP A 42 8.14 -1.65 -5.72
N VAL A 43 9.00 -1.96 -6.68
CA VAL A 43 10.27 -1.24 -6.87
C VAL A 43 10.00 0.24 -7.13
N GLY A 44 9.05 0.54 -8.00
CA GLY A 44 8.67 1.93 -8.29
C GLY A 44 8.09 2.66 -7.08
N ALA A 45 7.18 2.02 -6.36
CA ALA A 45 6.54 2.60 -5.18
C ALA A 45 7.55 2.86 -4.05
N VAL A 46 8.46 1.91 -3.82
CA VAL A 46 9.50 2.05 -2.81
C VAL A 46 10.51 3.13 -3.19
N GLY A 47 10.84 3.23 -4.48
CA GLY A 47 11.68 4.32 -4.97
C GLY A 47 11.10 5.69 -4.65
N SER A 48 9.80 5.86 -4.87
CA SER A 48 9.08 7.10 -4.50
C SER A 48 9.10 7.36 -3.00
N PHE A 49 8.94 6.31 -2.19
CA PHE A 49 9.03 6.40 -0.74
C PHE A 49 10.43 6.86 -0.29
N LEU A 50 11.48 6.31 -0.87
CA LEU A 50 12.85 6.68 -0.54
C LEU A 50 13.12 8.14 -0.89
N HIS A 51 12.63 8.60 -2.04
CA HIS A 51 12.76 9.98 -2.46
C HIS A 51 12.04 10.92 -1.48
N ALA A 52 10.81 10.60 -1.09
CA ALA A 52 10.04 11.39 -0.13
C ALA A 52 10.73 11.45 1.24
N THR A 53 11.31 10.34 1.68
CA THR A 53 12.04 10.26 2.95
C THR A 53 13.30 11.12 2.92
N ALA A 54 14.04 11.10 1.81
CA ALA A 54 15.25 11.88 1.65
C ALA A 54 14.95 13.40 1.67
N GLU A 55 13.83 13.80 1.09
CA GLU A 55 13.47 15.22 1.01
C GLU A 55 12.72 15.72 2.25
N GLY A 56 11.80 14.92 2.78
CA GLY A 56 10.86 15.34 3.82
C GLY A 56 11.05 14.69 5.18
N GLY A 57 12.00 13.76 5.33
CA GLY A 57 12.23 13.04 6.57
C GLY A 57 11.25 11.89 6.78
N GLU A 58 11.02 11.53 8.04
CA GLU A 58 10.16 10.42 8.45
C GLU A 58 8.75 10.55 7.88
N GLN A 59 8.28 9.51 7.19
CA GLN A 59 6.97 9.49 6.54
C GLN A 59 5.89 8.81 7.39
N THR A 60 6.27 7.92 8.32
CA THR A 60 5.29 7.15 9.08
C THR A 60 4.32 8.04 9.86
N PRO A 61 3.04 7.69 9.94
CA PRO A 61 2.44 6.46 9.41
C PRO A 61 2.14 6.50 7.91
N PHE A 62 2.45 7.56 7.21
CA PHE A 62 2.08 7.80 5.81
C PHE A 62 3.19 7.38 4.83
N GLY A 63 3.94 6.33 5.19
CA GLY A 63 4.97 5.75 4.35
C GLY A 63 4.48 4.52 3.59
N PHE A 64 5.41 3.62 3.33
CA PHE A 64 5.17 2.37 2.62
C PHE A 64 5.27 1.20 3.58
N TYR A 65 4.40 0.21 3.40
CA TYR A 65 4.31 -0.98 4.24
C TYR A 65 4.54 -2.23 3.40
N ARG A 66 5.40 -3.11 3.90
CA ARG A 66 5.58 -4.44 3.32
C ARG A 66 4.43 -5.32 3.77
N ILE A 67 3.78 -5.99 2.81
CA ILE A 67 2.74 -6.97 3.10
C ILE A 67 3.40 -8.34 3.26
N THR A 68 3.22 -8.93 4.43
CA THR A 68 3.77 -10.25 4.76
C THR A 68 2.62 -11.21 5.02
N SER A 69 2.72 -12.41 4.46
CA SER A 69 1.77 -13.49 4.75
C SER A 69 2.07 -14.09 6.12
N LEU A 70 1.06 -14.16 6.99
CA LEU A 70 1.23 -14.78 8.31
C LEU A 70 1.43 -16.30 8.23
N ALA A 71 0.97 -16.93 7.15
CA ALA A 71 1.06 -18.38 6.97
C ALA A 71 2.52 -18.86 6.89
N ASP A 72 3.40 -18.12 6.22
CA ASP A 72 4.79 -18.53 6.01
C ASP A 72 5.81 -17.43 6.32
N GLY A 73 5.36 -16.26 6.74
CA GLY A 73 6.24 -15.13 7.08
C GLY A 73 6.92 -14.46 5.89
N ARG A 74 6.49 -14.74 4.67
CA ARG A 74 7.13 -14.19 3.47
C ARG A 74 6.49 -12.89 3.02
N ALA A 75 7.32 -11.97 2.55
CA ALA A 75 6.85 -10.75 1.91
C ALA A 75 6.21 -11.09 0.55
N ILE A 76 5.00 -10.59 0.32
CA ILE A 76 4.21 -10.89 -0.88
C ILE A 76 3.76 -9.66 -1.64
N GLY A 77 4.06 -8.47 -1.14
CA GLY A 77 3.65 -7.24 -1.80
C GLY A 77 3.87 -6.02 -0.93
N GLY A 78 3.29 -4.93 -1.35
CA GLY A 78 3.37 -3.68 -0.64
C GLY A 78 2.14 -2.82 -0.79
N ILE A 79 1.97 -1.92 0.17
CA ILE A 79 0.88 -0.97 0.20
C ILE A 79 1.35 0.29 0.92
N GLY A 80 0.88 1.44 0.49
CA GLY A 80 1.30 2.65 1.16
C GLY A 80 0.56 3.88 0.72
N PHE A 81 0.92 4.97 1.37
CA PHE A 81 0.42 6.30 1.04
C PHE A 81 1.42 6.99 0.11
N LYS A 82 0.90 7.71 -0.86
CA LYS A 82 1.72 8.52 -1.78
C LYS A 82 1.90 9.90 -1.17
N GLY A 83 2.60 9.96 -0.03
CA GLY A 83 2.88 11.19 0.69
C GLY A 83 1.94 11.45 1.87
N LYS A 84 2.27 12.47 2.63
CA LYS A 84 1.51 12.88 3.81
C LYS A 84 0.18 13.54 3.41
N PRO A 85 -0.82 13.54 4.32
CA PRO A 85 -2.11 14.15 4.02
C PRO A 85 -1.98 15.63 3.66
N ASN A 86 -2.78 16.04 2.68
CA ASN A 86 -2.96 17.44 2.32
C ASN A 86 -4.44 17.77 2.47
N CYS A 87 -4.77 18.68 3.40
CA CYS A 87 -6.15 19.03 3.72
C CYS A 87 -7.02 17.81 4.03
N GLY A 88 -6.45 16.84 4.76
CA GLY A 88 -7.16 15.62 5.14
C GLY A 88 -7.29 14.57 4.05
N CYS A 89 -6.66 14.78 2.90
CA CYS A 89 -6.72 13.84 1.77
C CYS A 89 -5.38 13.16 1.56
N VAL A 90 -5.40 11.83 1.37
CA VAL A 90 -4.22 11.05 0.99
C VAL A 90 -4.53 10.19 -0.21
N GLU A 91 -3.50 9.88 -0.97
CA GLU A 91 -3.57 8.89 -2.05
C GLU A 91 -2.88 7.61 -1.62
N VAL A 92 -3.45 6.46 -1.99
CA VAL A 92 -2.88 5.14 -1.70
C VAL A 92 -2.55 4.39 -2.97
N GLY A 93 -1.58 3.49 -2.85
CA GLY A 93 -1.23 2.56 -3.90
C GLY A 93 -0.85 1.22 -3.28
N TYR A 94 -1.01 0.14 -4.05
CA TYR A 94 -0.72 -1.21 -3.57
C TYR A 94 -0.43 -2.14 -4.73
N GLY A 95 0.21 -3.25 -4.41
CA GLY A 95 0.45 -4.31 -5.36
C GLY A 95 0.86 -5.59 -4.66
N LEU A 96 0.66 -6.71 -5.34
CA LEU A 96 1.04 -8.03 -4.87
C LEU A 96 1.93 -8.72 -5.89
N ALA A 97 2.88 -9.51 -5.41
CA ALA A 97 3.62 -10.44 -6.26
C ALA A 97 2.60 -11.33 -6.99
N PRO A 98 2.88 -11.70 -8.25
CA PRO A 98 1.92 -12.49 -9.04
C PRO A 98 1.39 -13.74 -8.33
N SER A 99 2.27 -14.46 -7.61
CA SER A 99 1.89 -15.68 -6.90
C SER A 99 0.91 -15.44 -5.74
N ALA A 100 0.79 -14.20 -5.25
CA ALA A 100 -0.08 -13.86 -4.14
C ALA A 100 -1.44 -13.31 -4.59
N ARG A 101 -1.65 -13.15 -5.88
CA ARG A 101 -2.90 -12.59 -6.42
C ARG A 101 -4.03 -13.62 -6.41
N GLY A 102 -5.28 -13.14 -6.39
CA GLY A 102 -6.45 -13.99 -6.46
C GLY A 102 -6.92 -14.54 -5.13
N HIS A 103 -6.39 -14.07 -4.01
CA HIS A 103 -6.72 -14.55 -2.66
C HIS A 103 -7.41 -13.49 -1.80
N GLY A 104 -7.63 -12.28 -2.32
CA GLY A 104 -8.25 -11.19 -1.56
C GLY A 104 -7.29 -10.44 -0.63
N TYR A 105 -6.00 -10.68 -0.72
CA TYR A 105 -5.01 -10.03 0.16
C TYR A 105 -4.94 -8.52 -0.04
N ALA A 106 -5.04 -8.04 -1.27
CA ALA A 106 -4.96 -6.60 -1.53
C ALA A 106 -6.11 -5.85 -0.84
N ALA A 107 -7.34 -6.38 -0.91
CA ALA A 107 -8.49 -5.78 -0.24
C ALA A 107 -8.32 -5.82 1.28
N GLU A 108 -7.84 -6.93 1.83
CA GLU A 108 -7.59 -7.08 3.25
C GLU A 108 -6.56 -6.05 3.74
N ALA A 109 -5.46 -5.87 3.01
CA ALA A 109 -4.42 -4.87 3.32
C ALA A 109 -4.96 -3.45 3.21
N LEU A 110 -5.73 -3.17 2.16
CA LEU A 110 -6.28 -1.84 1.93
C LEU A 110 -7.28 -1.43 3.02
N ILE A 111 -8.14 -2.35 3.45
CA ILE A 111 -9.08 -2.10 4.55
C ILE A 111 -8.32 -1.72 5.84
N ALA A 112 -7.23 -2.43 6.14
CA ALA A 112 -6.39 -2.13 7.30
C ALA A 112 -5.71 -0.77 7.18
N LEU A 113 -5.19 -0.44 5.99
CA LEU A 113 -4.53 0.84 5.73
C LEU A 113 -5.51 2.01 5.87
N VAL A 114 -6.72 1.85 5.36
CA VAL A 114 -7.78 2.85 5.47
C VAL A 114 -8.17 3.08 6.93
N ALA A 115 -8.26 2.03 7.74
CA ALA A 115 -8.54 2.15 9.17
C ALA A 115 -7.45 2.97 9.88
N MET A 116 -6.20 2.73 9.50
CA MET A 116 -5.07 3.51 10.04
C MET A 116 -5.16 4.99 9.61
N ALA A 117 -5.56 5.26 8.37
CA ALA A 117 -5.76 6.63 7.91
C ALA A 117 -6.85 7.33 8.72
N ALA A 118 -7.96 6.66 9.00
CA ALA A 118 -9.04 7.21 9.82
C ALA A 118 -8.55 7.55 11.23
N ASP A 119 -7.73 6.67 11.83
CA ASP A 119 -7.13 6.91 13.15
C ASP A 119 -6.19 8.13 13.16
N ASN A 120 -5.68 8.51 12.01
CA ASN A 120 -4.78 9.66 11.85
C ASN A 120 -5.45 10.86 11.19
N ARG A 121 -6.77 10.97 11.35
CA ARG A 121 -7.58 12.14 10.96
C ARG A 121 -7.62 12.40 9.45
N VAL A 122 -7.39 11.39 8.65
CA VAL A 122 -7.63 11.47 7.22
C VAL A 122 -9.13 11.42 6.99
N SER A 123 -9.65 12.34 6.21
CA SER A 123 -11.08 12.41 5.89
C SER A 123 -11.41 11.86 4.50
N ARG A 124 -10.41 11.74 3.64
CA ARG A 124 -10.60 11.30 2.27
C ARG A 124 -9.38 10.53 1.78
N VAL A 125 -9.63 9.36 1.22
CA VAL A 125 -8.58 8.53 0.59
C VAL A 125 -8.91 8.43 -0.90
N ILE A 126 -7.93 8.66 -1.75
CA ILE A 126 -8.08 8.53 -3.19
C ILE A 126 -7.14 7.45 -3.72
N ALA A 127 -7.52 6.85 -4.84
CA ALA A 127 -6.71 5.85 -5.53
C ALA A 127 -7.08 5.84 -7.01
N ASP A 128 -6.11 5.55 -7.85
CA ASP A 128 -6.30 5.44 -9.28
C ASP A 128 -5.96 4.04 -9.75
N THR A 129 -6.66 3.57 -10.78
CA THR A 129 -6.31 2.34 -11.48
C THR A 129 -6.33 2.58 -12.97
N THR A 130 -5.54 1.81 -13.72
CA THR A 130 -5.69 1.79 -15.17
C THR A 130 -7.05 1.16 -15.52
N ARG A 131 -7.58 1.54 -16.68
CA ARG A 131 -8.93 1.12 -17.10
C ARG A 131 -9.05 -0.38 -17.34
N ASP A 132 -7.96 -1.04 -17.61
CA ASP A 132 -7.91 -2.49 -17.84
C ASP A 132 -7.54 -3.32 -16.59
N ASN A 133 -7.20 -2.67 -15.49
CA ASN A 133 -6.85 -3.37 -14.26
C ASN A 133 -8.10 -3.71 -13.44
N ILE A 134 -8.82 -4.74 -13.89
CA ILE A 134 -10.07 -5.18 -13.28
C ILE A 134 -9.85 -5.65 -11.83
N ALA A 135 -8.75 -6.34 -11.56
CA ALA A 135 -8.45 -6.82 -10.21
C ALA A 135 -8.33 -5.67 -9.20
N SER A 136 -7.65 -4.59 -9.58
CA SER A 136 -7.52 -3.41 -8.71
C SER A 136 -8.86 -2.70 -8.53
N GLN A 137 -9.66 -2.60 -9.58
CA GLN A 137 -11.00 -2.01 -9.48
C GLN A 137 -11.88 -2.78 -8.49
N ARG A 138 -11.85 -4.11 -8.55
CA ARG A 138 -12.59 -4.96 -7.60
C ARG A 138 -12.08 -4.79 -6.18
N THR A 139 -10.77 -4.69 -6.00
CA THR A 139 -10.15 -4.45 -4.70
C THR A 139 -10.65 -3.15 -4.08
N LEU A 140 -10.67 -2.07 -4.86
CA LEU A 140 -11.15 -0.77 -4.38
C LEU A 140 -12.63 -0.82 -4.00
N ILE A 141 -13.47 -1.39 -4.84
CA ILE A 141 -14.91 -1.52 -4.54
C ILE A 141 -15.12 -2.36 -3.27
N ARG A 142 -14.39 -3.46 -3.13
CA ARG A 142 -14.48 -4.32 -1.94
C ARG A 142 -14.07 -3.58 -0.66
N ALA A 143 -13.12 -2.67 -0.75
CA ALA A 143 -12.69 -1.85 0.38
C ALA A 143 -13.61 -0.65 0.65
N GLY A 144 -14.67 -0.47 -0.13
CA GLY A 144 -15.65 0.58 0.08
C GLY A 144 -15.44 1.83 -0.74
N PHE A 145 -14.45 1.84 -1.63
CA PHE A 145 -14.21 2.99 -2.50
C PHE A 145 -15.29 3.10 -3.57
N ARG A 146 -15.52 4.32 -4.02
CA ARG A 146 -16.51 4.63 -5.07
C ARG A 146 -15.79 5.28 -6.24
N LEU A 147 -16.24 4.94 -7.45
CA LEU A 147 -15.73 5.57 -8.67
C LEU A 147 -16.16 7.03 -8.71
N LEU A 148 -15.17 7.92 -8.82
CA LEU A 148 -15.40 9.36 -9.00
C LEU A 148 -15.58 9.74 -10.46
N GLY A 149 -14.74 9.18 -11.32
CA GLY A 149 -14.72 9.50 -12.73
C GLY A 149 -13.66 8.73 -13.46
N THR A 150 -13.65 8.89 -14.76
CA THR A 150 -12.75 8.18 -15.66
C THR A 150 -12.20 9.19 -16.68
N ASP A 151 -10.91 9.15 -16.90
CA ASP A 151 -10.28 9.84 -18.03
C ASP A 151 -9.78 8.84 -19.07
N ASP A 152 -8.96 9.27 -20.00
CA ASP A 152 -8.50 8.42 -21.10
C ASP A 152 -7.65 7.23 -20.63
N GLU A 153 -7.01 7.34 -19.46
CA GLU A 153 -6.06 6.35 -18.97
C GLU A 153 -6.48 5.70 -17.66
N LEU A 154 -7.16 6.42 -16.78
CA LEU A 154 -7.39 6.02 -15.41
C LEU A 154 -8.84 6.09 -14.98
N HIS A 155 -9.21 5.17 -14.09
CA HIS A 155 -10.37 5.30 -13.21
C HIS A 155 -9.92 5.92 -11.90
N HIS A 156 -10.64 6.91 -11.41
CA HIS A 156 -10.36 7.61 -10.16
C HIS A 156 -11.39 7.22 -9.12
N TYR A 157 -10.91 6.80 -7.95
CA TYR A 157 -11.74 6.31 -6.85
C TYR A 157 -11.53 7.14 -5.59
N GLN A 158 -12.53 7.21 -4.74
CA GLN A 158 -12.40 7.80 -3.41
C GLN A 158 -13.14 7.00 -2.36
N LEU A 159 -12.68 7.15 -1.13
CA LEU A 159 -13.38 6.72 0.08
C LEU A 159 -13.41 7.90 1.04
N LEU A 160 -14.62 8.29 1.45
CA LEU A 160 -14.79 9.31 2.48
C LEU A 160 -14.81 8.64 3.84
N LEU A 161 -14.00 9.14 4.77
CA LEU A 161 -13.88 8.60 6.10
C LEU A 161 -14.64 9.47 7.08
N ASN A 162 -15.37 8.82 7.98
CA ASN A 162 -16.07 9.49 9.06
C ASN A 162 -15.09 9.63 10.23
N ILE A 163 -14.43 10.77 10.31
CA ILE A 163 -13.57 11.09 11.44
C ILE A 163 -14.47 11.61 12.56
N GLY A 164 -14.55 10.89 13.68
CA GLY A 164 -15.37 11.26 14.82
C GLY A 164 -15.03 12.67 15.33
N HIS A 165 -16.04 13.31 15.86
CA HIS A 165 -15.93 14.65 16.45
C HIS A 165 -15.87 14.56 17.96
#